data_6db97ac3daf326c94f47e1aa6a25e31b
#
_entry.id   6db97ac3daf326c94f47e1aa6a25e31b
#
_cell.length_a   1.000
_cell.length_b   1.000
_cell.length_c   1.000
_cell.angle_alpha   90.00
_cell.angle_beta   90.00
_cell.angle_gamma   90.00
#
_symmetry.space_group_name_H-M   'P 1'
#
loop_
_entity.id
_entity.type
_entity.pdbx_description
1 polymer ?
#
loop_
_entity_poly.entity_id
_entity_poly.type
_entity_poly.pdbx_seq_one_letter_code
_entity_poly.pdbx_strand_id
1 'polypeptide(L)'
;MGVRYTNRAITTEQQIDILKERGLLIDDVERAVKALDIISYFRLAGYWRHFEADHTTHQFREGCRFADIIDLYSFDKQLRALLFTAIQTIEVAVRTKIIKHFALEFGAFWFMDENFATNEARFATNLAVIRKEVERSHDDFITEHFRKYNEPELPPVWKTLEVISMGTLSKLYSNFSNATAKHAVAREFGLNHHKFFRSWLECLAVLRNCCAHHSRLSNRVFPVKPKMPERMPNTWIADFSFREQTLYPQLCFVYWLNSIVLENTFITDFKQLLISHPSVKTRLLGFPRNWEQEPL
;
A
#
# COMPACT_ATOMS: atom_id res chain seq x y z
N MET A 1 26.65 -22.79 -5.48
CA MET A 1 25.89 -23.97 -5.02
C MET A 1 25.09 -23.56 -3.77
N GLY A 2 23.78 -23.90 -3.71
CA GLY A 2 22.97 -23.65 -2.51
C GLY A 2 23.32 -24.63 -1.38
N VAL A 3 23.29 -24.16 -0.14
CA VAL A 3 23.49 -25.02 1.04
C VAL A 3 22.14 -25.62 1.43
N ARG A 4 22.12 -26.89 1.84
CA ARG A 4 20.90 -27.56 2.31
C ARG A 4 20.40 -26.90 3.60
N TYR A 5 19.10 -26.53 3.64
CA TYR A 5 18.46 -26.03 4.85
C TYR A 5 18.35 -27.14 5.90
N THR A 6 18.86 -26.91 7.10
CA THR A 6 18.94 -27.91 8.19
C THR A 6 18.27 -27.49 9.50
N ASN A 7 17.75 -26.25 9.57
CA ASN A 7 17.15 -25.76 10.80
C ASN A 7 15.87 -26.55 11.15
N ARG A 8 15.72 -26.89 12.43
CA ARG A 8 14.52 -27.57 12.96
C ARG A 8 13.60 -26.57 13.63
N ALA A 9 12.33 -26.96 13.79
CA ALA A 9 11.40 -26.21 14.64
C ALA A 9 11.88 -26.26 16.09
N ILE A 10 11.73 -25.14 16.79
CA ILE A 10 12.09 -24.96 18.20
C ILE A 10 10.89 -24.42 18.98
N THR A 11 10.85 -24.66 20.29
CA THR A 11 9.76 -24.18 21.15
C THR A 11 9.84 -22.67 21.36
N THR A 12 8.76 -22.06 21.86
CA THR A 12 8.73 -20.62 22.17
C THR A 12 9.73 -20.25 23.25
N GLU A 13 9.94 -21.12 24.24
CA GLU A 13 10.95 -20.94 25.29
C GLU A 13 12.36 -20.91 24.69
N GLN A 14 12.67 -21.84 23.81
CA GLN A 14 13.96 -21.88 23.10
C GLN A 14 14.17 -20.63 22.23
N GLN A 15 13.09 -20.10 21.63
CA GLN A 15 13.16 -18.82 20.87
C GLN A 15 13.51 -17.66 21.80
N ILE A 16 12.95 -17.61 23.00
CA ILE A 16 13.23 -16.60 24.02
C ILE A 16 14.69 -16.69 24.48
N ASP A 17 15.18 -17.89 24.74
CA ASP A 17 16.58 -18.10 25.16
C ASP A 17 17.55 -17.59 24.08
N ILE A 18 17.30 -17.91 22.82
CA ILE A 18 18.09 -17.39 21.70
C ILE A 18 18.06 -15.85 21.63
N LEU A 19 16.90 -15.22 21.85
CA LEU A 19 16.81 -13.76 21.85
C LEU A 19 17.60 -13.13 22.99
N LYS A 20 17.57 -13.73 24.20
CA LYS A 20 18.37 -13.30 25.36
C LYS A 20 19.88 -13.47 25.12
N GLU A 21 20.30 -14.60 24.56
CA GLU A 21 21.70 -14.86 24.17
C GLU A 21 22.23 -13.83 23.16
N ARG A 22 21.35 -13.32 22.31
CA ARG A 22 21.66 -12.24 21.35
C ARG A 22 21.61 -10.84 21.96
N GLY A 23 21.41 -10.73 23.27
CA GLY A 23 21.46 -9.46 24.02
C GLY A 23 20.13 -8.69 24.04
N LEU A 24 19.00 -9.31 23.68
CA LEU A 24 17.69 -8.67 23.81
C LEU A 24 17.20 -8.71 25.26
N LEU A 25 16.85 -7.55 25.81
CA LEU A 25 16.27 -7.45 27.13
C LEU A 25 14.79 -7.86 27.10
N ILE A 26 14.43 -8.87 27.91
CA ILE A 26 13.05 -9.37 28.01
C ILE A 26 12.65 -9.28 29.50
N ASP A 27 11.99 -8.17 29.84
CA ASP A 27 11.60 -7.87 31.23
C ASP A 27 10.41 -8.74 31.68
N ASP A 28 9.49 -9.05 30.75
CA ASP A 28 8.28 -9.85 30.98
C ASP A 28 8.28 -11.06 30.03
N VAL A 29 8.71 -12.19 30.54
CA VAL A 29 8.85 -13.44 29.79
C VAL A 29 7.48 -14.02 29.42
N GLU A 30 6.48 -13.96 30.30
CA GLU A 30 5.15 -14.49 30.03
C GLU A 30 4.48 -13.73 28.86
N ARG A 31 4.61 -12.41 28.87
CA ARG A 31 4.14 -11.56 27.77
C ARG A 31 4.88 -11.84 26.47
N ALA A 32 6.18 -12.12 26.54
CA ALA A 32 6.99 -12.45 25.36
C ALA A 32 6.61 -13.80 24.77
N VAL A 33 6.40 -14.83 25.60
CA VAL A 33 5.86 -16.14 25.18
C VAL A 33 4.54 -15.94 24.46
N LYS A 34 3.58 -15.27 25.09
CA LYS A 34 2.26 -15.02 24.48
C LYS A 34 2.36 -14.25 23.15
N ALA A 35 3.27 -13.29 23.05
CA ALA A 35 3.48 -12.55 21.81
C ALA A 35 4.04 -13.45 20.69
N LEU A 36 5.03 -14.29 20.99
CA LEU A 36 5.64 -15.20 20.03
C LEU A 36 4.67 -16.30 19.58
N ASP A 37 3.80 -16.78 20.44
CA ASP A 37 2.76 -17.77 20.11
C ASP A 37 1.69 -17.20 19.17
N ILE A 38 1.36 -15.90 19.29
CA ILE A 38 0.30 -15.26 18.49
C ILE A 38 0.86 -14.65 17.19
N ILE A 39 2.04 -13.99 17.27
CA ILE A 39 2.60 -13.20 16.16
C ILE A 39 3.61 -14.00 15.34
N SER A 40 4.23 -14.99 15.91
CA SER A 40 5.36 -15.80 15.48
C SER A 40 6.73 -15.09 15.47
N TYR A 41 7.75 -15.87 15.76
CA TYR A 41 9.16 -15.45 15.74
C TYR A 41 9.56 -14.83 14.40
N PHE A 42 9.23 -15.53 13.31
CA PHE A 42 9.62 -15.07 11.97
C PHE A 42 8.99 -13.72 11.58
N ARG A 43 7.74 -13.48 11.97
CA ARG A 43 7.08 -12.20 11.72
C ARG A 43 7.73 -11.08 12.52
N LEU A 44 8.02 -11.31 13.82
CA LEU A 44 8.68 -10.32 14.66
C LEU A 44 10.12 -10.07 14.23
N ALA A 45 10.82 -11.07 13.66
CA ALA A 45 12.16 -10.89 13.11
C ALA A 45 12.24 -9.77 12.07
N GLY A 46 11.19 -9.56 11.29
CA GLY A 46 11.09 -8.43 10.38
C GLY A 46 11.14 -7.06 11.07
N TYR A 47 10.66 -6.96 12.30
CA TYR A 47 10.63 -5.72 13.09
C TYR A 47 11.89 -5.48 13.89
N TRP A 48 12.53 -6.50 14.43
CA TRP A 48 13.73 -6.31 15.25
C TRP A 48 15.04 -6.19 14.47
N ARG A 49 15.08 -6.57 13.19
CA ARG A 49 16.30 -6.55 12.38
C ARG A 49 17.05 -5.21 12.43
N HIS A 50 16.36 -4.08 12.52
CA HIS A 50 17.01 -2.77 12.63
C HIS A 50 17.46 -2.40 14.04
N PHE A 51 17.12 -3.21 15.06
CA PHE A 51 17.67 -3.12 16.41
C PHE A 51 18.96 -3.96 16.55
N GLU A 52 19.27 -4.84 15.60
CA GLU A 52 20.53 -5.58 15.58
C GLU A 52 21.71 -4.64 15.35
N ALA A 53 22.81 -4.87 16.09
CA ALA A 53 24.10 -4.24 15.87
C ALA A 53 24.87 -4.93 14.74
N ASP A 54 24.74 -6.26 14.66
CA ASP A 54 25.34 -7.09 13.62
C ASP A 54 24.30 -8.06 13.06
N HIS A 55 24.07 -7.97 11.75
CA HIS A 55 23.12 -8.81 11.02
C HIS A 55 23.62 -10.23 10.73
N THR A 56 24.92 -10.48 10.92
CA THR A 56 25.52 -11.80 10.69
C THR A 56 25.36 -12.68 11.92
N THR A 57 25.65 -12.13 13.08
CA THR A 57 25.53 -12.80 14.38
C THR A 57 24.14 -12.58 15.00
N HIS A 58 23.35 -11.68 14.47
CA HIS A 58 22.04 -11.24 14.99
C HIS A 58 22.12 -10.67 16.42
N GLN A 59 23.26 -10.10 16.82
CA GLN A 59 23.42 -9.45 18.13
C GLN A 59 22.63 -8.14 18.15
N PHE A 60 21.86 -7.92 19.21
CA PHE A 60 21.13 -6.69 19.44
C PHE A 60 22.05 -5.57 19.95
N ARG A 61 21.67 -4.33 19.67
CA ARG A 61 22.34 -3.18 20.32
C ARG A 61 22.03 -3.16 21.80
N GLU A 62 22.99 -2.65 22.57
CA GLU A 62 22.83 -2.48 24.01
C GLU A 62 21.54 -1.71 24.35
N GLY A 63 20.81 -2.17 25.36
CA GLY A 63 19.57 -1.55 25.84
C GLY A 63 18.32 -1.85 25.00
N CYS A 64 18.39 -2.65 23.93
CA CYS A 64 17.22 -3.04 23.16
C CYS A 64 16.29 -3.93 23.98
N ARG A 65 15.00 -3.59 24.01
CA ARG A 65 13.96 -4.30 24.75
C ARG A 65 12.97 -4.99 23.81
N PHE A 66 12.51 -6.15 24.19
CA PHE A 66 11.43 -6.85 23.48
C PHE A 66 10.16 -6.00 23.41
N ALA A 67 9.89 -5.21 24.47
CA ALA A 67 8.76 -4.29 24.53
C ALA A 67 8.78 -3.26 23.38
N ASP A 68 9.95 -2.72 23.00
CA ASP A 68 10.08 -1.75 21.90
C ASP A 68 9.75 -2.39 20.54
N ILE A 69 10.07 -3.67 20.38
CA ILE A 69 9.73 -4.43 19.16
C ILE A 69 8.22 -4.64 19.08
N ILE A 70 7.57 -4.97 20.16
CA ILE A 70 6.11 -5.13 20.24
C ILE A 70 5.40 -3.79 20.03
N ASP A 71 5.95 -2.70 20.56
CA ASP A 71 5.42 -1.35 20.32
C ASP A 71 5.48 -0.97 18.84
N LEU A 72 6.61 -1.19 18.18
CA LEU A 72 6.76 -0.97 16.74
C LEU A 72 5.81 -1.86 15.91
N TYR A 73 5.63 -3.13 16.29
CA TYR A 73 4.67 -4.02 15.63
C TYR A 73 3.23 -3.50 15.79
N SER A 74 2.87 -3.05 16.99
CA SER A 74 1.55 -2.51 17.29
C SER A 74 1.27 -1.21 16.52
N PHE A 75 2.23 -0.30 16.50
CA PHE A 75 2.21 0.90 15.67
C PHE A 75 1.96 0.56 14.21
N ASP A 76 2.77 -0.33 13.65
CA ASP A 76 2.70 -0.72 12.24
C ASP A 76 1.35 -1.39 11.89
N LYS A 77 0.77 -2.16 12.83
CA LYS A 77 -0.58 -2.73 12.69
C LYS A 77 -1.64 -1.63 12.62
N GLN A 78 -1.60 -0.65 13.49
CA GLN A 78 -2.56 0.47 13.52
C GLN A 78 -2.37 1.38 12.30
N LEU A 79 -1.13 1.63 11.88
CA LEU A 79 -0.83 2.38 10.67
C LEU A 79 -1.38 1.70 9.42
N ARG A 80 -1.29 0.37 9.31
CA ARG A 80 -1.93 -0.36 8.20
C ARG A 80 -3.45 -0.19 8.19
N ALA A 81 -4.10 -0.20 9.34
CA ALA A 81 -5.55 0.02 9.43
C ALA A 81 -5.93 1.43 8.99
N LEU A 82 -5.21 2.45 9.47
CA LEU A 82 -5.41 3.85 9.08
C LEU A 82 -5.24 4.04 7.57
N LEU A 83 -4.13 3.55 7.01
CA LEU A 83 -3.85 3.61 5.58
C LEU A 83 -4.91 2.85 4.76
N PHE A 84 -5.33 1.68 5.21
CA PHE A 84 -6.30 0.87 4.47
C PHE A 84 -7.65 1.58 4.38
N THR A 85 -8.10 2.23 5.45
CA THR A 85 -9.30 3.05 5.46
C THR A 85 -9.22 4.22 4.47
N ALA A 86 -8.11 4.97 4.48
CA ALA A 86 -7.89 6.05 3.52
C ALA A 86 -7.86 5.54 2.06
N ILE A 87 -7.18 4.42 1.83
CA ILE A 87 -7.07 3.81 0.50
C ILE A 87 -8.42 3.33 -0.03
N GLN A 88 -9.30 2.77 0.81
CA GLN A 88 -10.65 2.37 0.40
C GLN A 88 -11.43 3.56 -0.19
N THR A 89 -11.43 4.70 0.48
CA THR A 89 -12.08 5.93 0.01
C THR A 89 -11.49 6.40 -1.32
N ILE A 90 -10.16 6.41 -1.43
CA ILE A 90 -9.46 6.80 -2.66
C ILE A 90 -9.80 5.83 -3.81
N GLU A 91 -9.79 4.52 -3.55
CA GLU A 91 -10.04 3.47 -4.54
C GLU A 91 -11.44 3.62 -5.19
N VAL A 92 -12.48 3.88 -4.37
CA VAL A 92 -13.84 4.14 -4.85
C VAL A 92 -13.89 5.40 -5.70
N ALA A 93 -13.27 6.49 -5.23
CA ALA A 93 -13.23 7.74 -5.98
C ALA A 93 -12.50 7.59 -7.34
N VAL A 94 -11.39 6.86 -7.36
CA VAL A 94 -10.63 6.57 -8.60
C VAL A 94 -11.50 5.83 -9.62
N ARG A 95 -12.21 4.78 -9.20
CA ARG A 95 -13.15 4.06 -10.09
C ARG A 95 -14.19 5.00 -10.66
N THR A 96 -14.86 5.76 -9.81
CA THR A 96 -15.91 6.71 -10.21
C THR A 96 -15.41 7.74 -11.22
N LYS A 97 -14.22 8.32 -11.01
CA LYS A 97 -13.65 9.33 -11.93
C LYS A 97 -13.23 8.70 -13.27
N ILE A 98 -12.66 7.51 -13.28
CA ILE A 98 -12.32 6.79 -14.51
C ILE A 98 -13.60 6.44 -15.28
N ILE A 99 -14.62 5.90 -14.62
CA ILE A 99 -15.92 5.61 -15.24
C ILE A 99 -16.49 6.86 -15.87
N LYS A 100 -16.59 7.98 -15.11
CA LYS A 100 -17.15 9.24 -15.56
C LYS A 100 -16.47 9.75 -16.84
N HIS A 101 -15.16 9.89 -16.83
CA HIS A 101 -14.44 10.52 -17.94
C HIS A 101 -14.28 9.59 -19.14
N PHE A 102 -14.10 8.29 -18.92
CA PHE A 102 -13.84 7.39 -20.03
C PHE A 102 -15.14 6.84 -20.66
N ALA A 103 -16.17 6.52 -19.85
CA ALA A 103 -17.41 6.00 -20.42
C ALA A 103 -18.21 7.05 -21.21
N LEU A 104 -18.17 8.31 -20.78
CA LEU A 104 -18.87 9.39 -21.50
C LEU A 104 -18.23 9.70 -22.85
N GLU A 105 -16.92 9.53 -22.99
CA GLU A 105 -16.20 9.85 -24.23
C GLU A 105 -16.04 8.62 -25.15
N PHE A 106 -15.80 7.42 -24.58
CA PHE A 106 -15.45 6.22 -25.34
C PHE A 106 -16.49 5.09 -25.24
N GLY A 107 -17.61 5.32 -24.54
CA GLY A 107 -18.70 4.35 -24.39
C GLY A 107 -18.50 3.36 -23.25
N ALA A 108 -19.50 2.48 -23.07
CA ALA A 108 -19.59 1.58 -21.94
C ALA A 108 -18.54 0.44 -21.93
N PHE A 109 -17.96 0.13 -23.09
CA PHE A 109 -17.10 -1.03 -23.30
C PHE A 109 -15.69 -0.69 -23.81
N TRP A 110 -15.27 0.57 -23.66
CA TRP A 110 -13.96 1.07 -24.09
C TRP A 110 -12.79 0.20 -23.63
N PHE A 111 -12.89 -0.44 -22.48
CA PHE A 111 -11.86 -1.28 -21.88
C PHE A 111 -11.69 -2.63 -22.58
N MET A 112 -12.60 -2.98 -23.50
CA MET A 112 -12.56 -4.18 -24.35
C MET A 112 -12.00 -3.90 -25.74
N ASP A 113 -11.80 -2.64 -26.12
CA ASP A 113 -11.32 -2.22 -27.43
C ASP A 113 -9.81 -1.98 -27.42
N GLU A 114 -9.06 -2.81 -28.15
CA GLU A 114 -7.59 -2.73 -28.25
C GLU A 114 -7.08 -1.45 -28.90
N ASN A 115 -7.91 -0.77 -29.72
CA ASN A 115 -7.55 0.51 -30.33
C ASN A 115 -7.28 1.62 -29.28
N PHE A 116 -7.81 1.47 -28.08
CA PHE A 116 -7.52 2.37 -26.96
C PHE A 116 -6.30 1.93 -26.14
N ALA A 117 -5.55 0.91 -26.55
CA ALA A 117 -4.38 0.44 -25.83
C ALA A 117 -3.07 1.04 -26.37
N THR A 118 -2.17 1.41 -25.47
CA THR A 118 -0.79 1.80 -25.81
C THR A 118 0.07 0.59 -26.17
N ASN A 119 -0.25 -0.57 -25.57
CA ASN A 119 0.48 -1.82 -25.76
C ASN A 119 -0.50 -3.00 -25.78
N GLU A 120 -0.58 -3.69 -26.91
CA GLU A 120 -1.52 -4.79 -27.19
C GLU A 120 -1.28 -6.01 -26.28
N ALA A 121 -0.05 -6.40 -26.05
CA ALA A 121 0.27 -7.55 -25.18
C ALA A 121 -0.14 -7.32 -23.73
N ARG A 122 0.04 -6.08 -23.24
CA ARG A 122 -0.45 -5.67 -21.91
C ARG A 122 -1.97 -5.61 -21.87
N PHE A 123 -2.60 -5.14 -22.95
CA PHE A 123 -4.05 -5.12 -23.09
C PHE A 123 -4.62 -6.53 -22.98
N ALA A 124 -4.17 -7.46 -23.81
CA ALA A 124 -4.64 -8.85 -23.82
C ALA A 124 -4.46 -9.51 -22.43
N THR A 125 -3.29 -9.30 -21.80
CA THR A 125 -3.02 -9.83 -20.46
C THR A 125 -3.98 -9.23 -19.42
N ASN A 126 -4.20 -7.91 -19.45
CA ASN A 126 -5.06 -7.25 -18.47
C ASN A 126 -6.53 -7.63 -18.67
N LEU A 127 -7.00 -7.69 -19.94
CA LEU A 127 -8.35 -8.11 -20.26
C LEU A 127 -8.64 -9.55 -19.80
N ALA A 128 -7.68 -10.47 -19.97
CA ALA A 128 -7.79 -11.83 -19.45
C ALA A 128 -7.93 -11.86 -17.92
N VAL A 129 -7.24 -10.96 -17.20
CA VAL A 129 -7.40 -10.84 -15.75
C VAL A 129 -8.76 -10.25 -15.40
N ILE A 130 -9.23 -9.22 -16.12
CA ILE A 130 -10.58 -8.63 -15.93
C ILE A 130 -11.64 -9.71 -16.08
N ARG A 131 -11.60 -10.53 -17.14
CA ARG A 131 -12.53 -11.66 -17.34
C ARG A 131 -12.59 -12.56 -16.10
N LYS A 132 -11.43 -13.02 -15.62
CA LYS A 132 -11.35 -13.89 -14.44
C LYS A 132 -11.87 -13.22 -13.17
N GLU A 133 -11.64 -11.92 -12.98
CA GLU A 133 -12.12 -11.20 -11.81
C GLU A 133 -13.64 -11.02 -11.86
N VAL A 134 -14.22 -10.74 -13.04
CA VAL A 134 -15.67 -10.66 -13.26
C VAL A 134 -16.34 -12.03 -13.11
N GLU A 135 -15.81 -13.07 -13.74
CA GLU A 135 -16.32 -14.45 -13.65
C GLU A 135 -16.35 -15.00 -12.19
N ARG A 136 -15.35 -14.58 -11.41
CA ARG A 136 -15.22 -14.97 -9.99
C ARG A 136 -16.15 -14.18 -9.07
N SER A 137 -16.68 -13.04 -9.52
CA SER A 137 -17.57 -12.24 -8.67
C SER A 137 -18.94 -12.89 -8.52
N HIS A 138 -19.41 -12.94 -7.26
CA HIS A 138 -20.75 -13.39 -6.91
C HIS A 138 -21.68 -12.23 -6.52
N ASP A 139 -21.28 -10.98 -6.84
CA ASP A 139 -22.11 -9.81 -6.59
C ASP A 139 -23.42 -9.87 -7.38
N ASP A 140 -24.52 -9.51 -6.73
CA ASP A 140 -25.86 -9.61 -7.30
C ASP A 140 -25.99 -8.89 -8.63
N PHE A 141 -25.39 -7.70 -8.77
CA PHE A 141 -25.46 -6.91 -10.00
C PHE A 141 -24.68 -7.52 -11.18
N ILE A 142 -23.64 -8.35 -10.91
CA ILE A 142 -22.92 -9.13 -11.92
C ILE A 142 -23.74 -10.35 -12.33
N THR A 143 -24.23 -11.10 -11.35
CA THR A 143 -25.09 -12.29 -11.55
C THR A 143 -26.35 -11.91 -12.33
N GLU A 144 -27.00 -10.79 -11.96
CA GLU A 144 -28.19 -10.31 -12.65
C GLU A 144 -27.89 -9.82 -14.08
N HIS A 145 -26.70 -9.25 -14.31
CA HIS A 145 -26.29 -8.85 -15.65
C HIS A 145 -26.21 -10.05 -16.58
N PHE A 146 -25.49 -11.10 -16.20
CA PHE A 146 -25.35 -12.29 -17.03
C PHE A 146 -26.64 -13.10 -17.21
N ARG A 147 -27.61 -12.98 -16.29
CA ARG A 147 -28.94 -13.57 -16.47
C ARG A 147 -29.73 -12.88 -17.60
N LYS A 148 -29.47 -11.57 -17.82
CA LYS A 148 -30.23 -10.75 -18.80
C LYS A 148 -29.54 -10.59 -20.14
N TYR A 149 -28.19 -10.56 -20.13
CA TYR A 149 -27.39 -10.18 -21.28
C TYR A 149 -26.27 -11.19 -21.52
N ASN A 150 -26.08 -11.59 -22.74
CA ASN A 150 -24.99 -12.45 -23.21
C ASN A 150 -24.01 -11.74 -24.16
N GLU A 151 -24.36 -10.54 -24.62
CA GLU A 151 -23.53 -9.68 -25.45
C GLU A 151 -23.63 -8.23 -25.00
N PRO A 152 -22.49 -7.52 -24.92
CA PRO A 152 -21.11 -8.02 -25.04
C PRO A 152 -20.72 -9.02 -23.94
N GLU A 153 -19.58 -9.71 -24.15
CA GLU A 153 -19.03 -10.75 -23.25
C GLU A 153 -18.89 -10.32 -21.78
N LEU A 154 -18.57 -9.05 -21.52
CA LEU A 154 -18.40 -8.51 -20.17
C LEU A 154 -19.47 -7.44 -19.86
N PRO A 155 -19.78 -7.24 -18.57
CA PRO A 155 -20.64 -6.14 -18.15
C PRO A 155 -20.05 -4.77 -18.52
N PRO A 156 -20.89 -3.72 -18.62
CA PRO A 156 -20.40 -2.37 -18.88
C PRO A 156 -19.44 -1.89 -17.80
N VAL A 157 -18.59 -0.95 -18.15
CA VAL A 157 -17.45 -0.47 -17.33
C VAL A 157 -17.85 -0.09 -15.90
N TRP A 158 -19.02 0.49 -15.67
CA TRP A 158 -19.50 0.85 -14.32
C TRP A 158 -19.87 -0.33 -13.43
N LYS A 159 -20.05 -1.53 -13.99
CA LYS A 159 -20.17 -2.78 -13.24
C LYS A 159 -18.83 -3.49 -13.15
N THR A 160 -18.10 -3.56 -14.26
CA THR A 160 -16.81 -4.26 -14.34
C THR A 160 -15.77 -3.64 -13.38
N LEU A 161 -15.67 -2.29 -13.33
CA LEU A 161 -14.67 -1.66 -12.46
C LEU A 161 -14.96 -1.83 -10.96
N GLU A 162 -16.20 -2.13 -10.56
CA GLU A 162 -16.50 -2.40 -9.14
C GLU A 162 -15.88 -3.69 -8.62
N VAL A 163 -15.74 -4.71 -9.49
CA VAL A 163 -15.29 -6.04 -9.09
C VAL A 163 -13.82 -6.34 -9.39
N ILE A 164 -13.16 -5.50 -10.19
CA ILE A 164 -11.73 -5.69 -10.47
C ILE A 164 -10.84 -5.14 -9.35
N SER A 165 -9.65 -5.74 -9.18
CA SER A 165 -8.69 -5.30 -8.18
C SER A 165 -8.07 -3.93 -8.53
N MET A 166 -7.58 -3.21 -7.50
CA MET A 166 -6.84 -1.95 -7.69
C MET A 166 -5.62 -2.12 -8.61
N GLY A 167 -4.97 -3.29 -8.56
CA GLY A 167 -3.83 -3.60 -9.43
C GLY A 167 -4.25 -3.71 -10.90
N THR A 168 -5.38 -4.35 -11.17
CA THR A 168 -5.96 -4.47 -12.52
C THR A 168 -6.41 -3.10 -13.05
N LEU A 169 -7.08 -2.30 -12.21
CA LEU A 169 -7.49 -0.93 -12.53
C LEU A 169 -6.28 -0.02 -12.86
N SER A 170 -5.22 -0.08 -12.07
CA SER A 170 -3.98 0.68 -12.30
C SER A 170 -3.34 0.34 -13.65
N LYS A 171 -3.31 -0.95 -14.02
CA LYS A 171 -2.79 -1.41 -15.33
C LYS A 171 -3.69 -0.96 -16.48
N LEU A 172 -5.01 -1.03 -16.32
CA LEU A 172 -5.99 -0.58 -17.31
C LEU A 172 -5.81 0.92 -17.60
N TYR A 173 -5.80 1.77 -16.57
CA TYR A 173 -5.54 3.20 -16.70
C TYR A 173 -4.17 3.49 -17.32
N SER A 174 -3.13 2.78 -16.90
CA SER A 174 -1.76 2.95 -17.40
C SER A 174 -1.66 2.68 -18.90
N ASN A 175 -2.34 1.63 -19.39
CA ASN A 175 -2.27 1.19 -20.77
C ASN A 175 -3.24 1.92 -21.70
N PHE A 176 -4.19 2.69 -21.18
CA PHE A 176 -5.10 3.50 -22.00
C PHE A 176 -4.35 4.57 -22.79
N SER A 177 -4.59 4.68 -24.10
CA SER A 177 -3.78 5.50 -25.00
C SER A 177 -4.14 6.99 -24.95
N ASN A 178 -5.42 7.35 -24.72
CA ASN A 178 -5.87 8.73 -24.76
C ASN A 178 -5.34 9.56 -23.59
N ALA A 179 -4.39 10.46 -23.88
CA ALA A 179 -3.77 11.31 -22.88
C ALA A 179 -4.73 12.35 -22.31
N THR A 180 -5.65 12.88 -23.12
CA THR A 180 -6.62 13.92 -22.72
C THR A 180 -7.55 13.40 -21.64
N ALA A 181 -8.16 12.21 -21.84
CA ALA A 181 -9.02 11.58 -20.84
C ALA A 181 -8.26 11.25 -19.55
N LYS A 182 -7.01 10.73 -19.65
CA LYS A 182 -6.15 10.53 -18.50
C LYS A 182 -5.84 11.82 -17.75
N HIS A 183 -5.61 12.93 -18.47
CA HIS A 183 -5.44 14.26 -17.87
C HIS A 183 -6.70 14.74 -17.16
N ALA A 184 -7.88 14.51 -17.73
CA ALA A 184 -9.15 14.88 -17.11
C ALA A 184 -9.33 14.19 -15.76
N VAL A 185 -9.07 12.88 -15.67
CA VAL A 185 -9.08 12.15 -14.39
C VAL A 185 -8.03 12.71 -13.41
N ALA A 186 -6.79 12.93 -13.86
CA ALA A 186 -5.72 13.44 -12.99
C ALA A 186 -6.05 14.80 -12.38
N ARG A 187 -6.69 15.71 -13.14
CA ARG A 187 -7.13 17.03 -12.66
C ARG A 187 -8.18 16.95 -11.58
N GLU A 188 -9.06 15.96 -11.60
CA GLU A 188 -10.04 15.73 -10.52
C GLU A 188 -9.34 15.42 -9.17
N PHE A 189 -8.08 14.98 -9.21
CA PHE A 189 -7.21 14.75 -8.04
C PHE A 189 -6.16 15.86 -7.84
N GLY A 190 -6.36 17.03 -8.45
CA GLY A 190 -5.46 18.18 -8.29
C GLY A 190 -4.10 18.02 -8.96
N LEU A 191 -3.93 17.06 -9.88
CA LEU A 191 -2.66 16.78 -10.55
C LEU A 191 -2.61 17.41 -11.93
N ASN A 192 -1.55 18.16 -12.20
CA ASN A 192 -1.33 18.86 -13.46
C ASN A 192 -0.93 17.94 -14.63
N HIS A 193 -0.54 16.69 -14.36
CA HIS A 193 -0.15 15.75 -15.39
C HIS A 193 -0.47 14.29 -15.00
N HIS A 194 -1.11 13.55 -15.91
CA HIS A 194 -1.51 12.15 -15.69
C HIS A 194 -0.35 11.19 -15.36
N LYS A 195 0.91 11.54 -15.68
CA LYS A 195 2.10 10.75 -15.33
C LYS A 195 2.26 10.56 -13.81
N PHE A 196 1.88 11.59 -13.02
CA PHE A 196 1.91 11.53 -11.57
C PHE A 196 0.83 10.59 -11.06
N PHE A 197 -0.40 10.80 -11.52
CA PHE A 197 -1.53 9.96 -11.14
C PHE A 197 -1.31 8.49 -11.50
N ARG A 198 -0.81 8.20 -12.70
CA ARG A 198 -0.43 6.83 -13.10
C ARG A 198 0.56 6.19 -12.13
N SER A 199 1.60 6.93 -11.75
CA SER A 199 2.61 6.45 -10.79
C SER A 199 2.00 6.21 -9.41
N TRP A 200 1.11 7.09 -8.96
CA TRP A 200 0.44 6.97 -7.66
C TRP A 200 -0.53 5.80 -7.62
N LEU A 201 -1.25 5.52 -8.72
CA LEU A 201 -2.11 4.32 -8.80
C LEU A 201 -1.32 3.02 -8.66
N GLU A 202 -0.13 2.96 -9.27
CA GLU A 202 0.76 1.81 -9.15
C GLU A 202 1.24 1.63 -7.70
N CYS A 203 1.68 2.72 -7.07
CA CYS A 203 2.10 2.72 -5.66
C CYS A 203 0.92 2.38 -4.73
N LEU A 204 -0.27 2.94 -4.99
CA LEU A 204 -1.48 2.69 -4.21
C LEU A 204 -1.85 1.21 -4.22
N ALA A 205 -1.77 0.54 -5.39
CA ALA A 205 -2.04 -0.88 -5.50
C ALA A 205 -1.06 -1.72 -4.65
N VAL A 206 0.24 -1.38 -4.66
CA VAL A 206 1.26 -2.04 -3.84
C VAL A 206 1.00 -1.79 -2.35
N LEU A 207 0.74 -0.54 -1.96
CA LEU A 207 0.52 -0.16 -0.56
C LEU A 207 -0.75 -0.83 -0.01
N ARG A 208 -1.84 -0.82 -0.78
CA ARG A 208 -3.09 -1.51 -0.46
C ARG A 208 -2.86 -3.00 -0.20
N ASN A 209 -2.11 -3.66 -1.07
CA ASN A 209 -1.78 -5.07 -0.89
C ASN A 209 -0.90 -5.31 0.35
N CYS A 210 0.05 -4.42 0.65
CA CYS A 210 0.82 -4.49 1.90
C CYS A 210 -0.10 -4.42 3.13
N CYS A 211 -1.09 -3.52 3.12
CA CYS A 211 -2.04 -3.38 4.22
C CYS A 211 -2.95 -4.61 4.33
N ALA A 212 -3.54 -5.07 3.22
CA ALA A 212 -4.45 -6.21 3.19
C ALA A 212 -3.80 -7.54 3.59
N HIS A 213 -2.53 -7.75 3.21
CA HIS A 213 -1.76 -8.96 3.55
C HIS A 213 -0.94 -8.81 4.84
N HIS A 214 -1.21 -7.79 5.66
CA HIS A 214 -0.55 -7.56 6.94
C HIS A 214 0.98 -7.46 6.84
N SER A 215 1.50 -7.02 5.69
CA SER A 215 2.94 -6.85 5.49
C SER A 215 3.47 -5.68 6.33
N ARG A 216 4.72 -5.79 6.79
CA ARG A 216 5.40 -4.71 7.50
C ARG A 216 5.56 -3.48 6.58
N LEU A 217 5.28 -2.30 7.12
CA LEU A 217 5.46 -1.00 6.47
C LEU A 217 6.73 -0.28 6.93
N SER A 218 7.00 -0.30 8.24
CA SER A 218 8.18 0.32 8.85
C SER A 218 9.46 -0.27 8.29
N ASN A 219 10.43 0.58 7.99
CA ASN A 219 11.74 0.21 7.44
C ASN A 219 11.66 -0.73 6.22
N ARG A 220 10.64 -0.51 5.38
CA ARG A 220 10.44 -1.25 4.13
C ARG A 220 10.97 -0.46 2.95
N VAL A 221 11.60 -1.15 2.01
CA VAL A 221 11.87 -0.64 0.67
C VAL A 221 10.73 -1.10 -0.23
N PHE A 222 9.97 -0.16 -0.78
CA PHE A 222 8.88 -0.46 -1.70
C PHE A 222 9.41 -0.74 -3.10
N PRO A 223 8.85 -1.71 -3.85
CA PRO A 223 9.32 -2.05 -5.19
C PRO A 223 9.02 -0.96 -6.22
N VAL A 224 8.10 -0.07 -5.91
CA VAL A 224 7.69 1.06 -6.74
C VAL A 224 7.82 2.36 -5.94
N LYS A 225 8.11 3.45 -6.65
CA LYS A 225 8.27 4.77 -6.07
C LYS A 225 7.29 5.75 -6.72
N PRO A 226 6.60 6.60 -5.93
CA PRO A 226 5.72 7.61 -6.48
C PRO A 226 6.54 8.70 -7.18
N LYS A 227 6.09 9.13 -8.35
CA LYS A 227 6.59 10.37 -8.94
C LYS A 227 6.00 11.53 -8.16
N MET A 228 6.84 12.31 -7.49
CA MET A 228 6.41 13.44 -6.67
C MET A 228 6.43 14.72 -7.52
N PRO A 229 5.30 15.46 -7.63
CA PRO A 229 5.32 16.79 -8.25
C PRO A 229 6.07 17.78 -7.36
N GLU A 230 6.86 18.67 -7.95
CA GLU A 230 7.53 19.75 -7.21
C GLU A 230 6.56 20.84 -6.78
N ARG A 231 5.47 21.02 -7.54
CA ARG A 231 4.44 22.04 -7.27
C ARG A 231 3.06 21.43 -7.35
N MET A 232 2.25 21.77 -6.38
CA MET A 232 0.83 21.38 -6.27
C MET A 232 -0.05 22.63 -6.11
N PRO A 233 -1.37 22.55 -6.43
CA PRO A 233 -2.28 23.70 -6.29
C PRO A 233 -2.45 24.18 -4.86
N ASN A 234 -2.35 23.28 -3.89
CA ASN A 234 -2.50 23.55 -2.46
C ASN A 234 -1.20 23.22 -1.73
N THR A 235 -1.22 23.37 -0.42
CA THR A 235 -0.12 23.04 0.49
C THR A 235 0.46 21.66 0.21
N TRP A 236 1.76 21.59 0.00
CA TRP A 236 2.49 20.38 -0.35
C TRP A 236 3.84 20.34 0.36
N ILE A 237 4.49 19.18 0.34
CA ILE A 237 5.83 19.00 0.89
C ILE A 237 6.84 19.98 0.24
N ALA A 238 7.75 20.47 1.04
CA ALA A 238 8.84 21.35 0.60
C ALA A 238 10.21 20.63 0.59
N ASP A 239 10.43 19.70 1.51
CA ASP A 239 11.67 18.92 1.60
C ASP A 239 11.54 17.61 0.83
N PHE A 240 12.29 17.49 -0.28
CA PHE A 240 12.38 16.28 -1.11
C PHE A 240 13.63 15.44 -0.80
N SER A 241 14.31 15.66 0.32
CA SER A 241 15.52 14.92 0.72
C SER A 241 15.27 13.49 1.19
N PHE A 242 14.03 13.00 1.15
CA PHE A 242 13.65 11.65 1.53
C PHE A 242 14.05 10.59 0.48
N ARG A 243 14.14 9.34 0.92
CA ARG A 243 14.32 8.21 0.02
C ARG A 243 12.99 7.83 -0.63
N GLU A 244 12.90 7.90 -1.96
CA GLU A 244 11.67 7.70 -2.75
C GLU A 244 10.98 6.33 -2.55
N GLN A 245 11.72 5.30 -2.16
CA GLN A 245 11.21 3.95 -1.94
C GLN A 245 10.84 3.65 -0.48
N THR A 246 10.76 4.67 0.38
CA THR A 246 10.33 4.52 1.77
C THR A 246 8.83 4.78 1.93
N LEU A 247 8.34 4.67 3.16
CA LEU A 247 6.93 4.88 3.45
C LEU A 247 6.53 6.36 3.40
N TYR A 248 7.42 7.28 3.74
CA TYR A 248 7.09 8.72 3.79
C TYR A 248 6.46 9.26 2.50
N PRO A 249 7.05 9.10 1.30
CA PRO A 249 6.42 9.58 0.07
C PRO A 249 5.09 8.84 -0.25
N GLN A 250 4.91 7.61 0.24
CA GLN A 250 3.64 6.90 0.14
C GLN A 250 2.56 7.58 1.00
N LEU A 251 2.90 8.00 2.21
CA LEU A 251 2.00 8.75 3.10
C LEU A 251 1.63 10.11 2.50
N CYS A 252 2.59 10.82 1.89
CA CYS A 252 2.35 12.12 1.29
C CYS A 252 1.29 12.07 0.19
N PHE A 253 1.42 11.16 -0.78
CA PHE A 253 0.44 11.10 -1.86
C PHE A 253 -0.92 10.51 -1.39
N VAL A 254 -0.93 9.60 -0.42
CA VAL A 254 -2.18 9.11 0.17
C VAL A 254 -2.90 10.23 0.89
N TYR A 255 -2.18 11.01 1.70
CA TYR A 255 -2.75 12.20 2.34
C TYR A 255 -3.35 13.15 1.30
N TRP A 256 -2.59 13.49 0.24
CA TRP A 256 -3.07 14.37 -0.82
C TRP A 256 -4.35 13.85 -1.47
N LEU A 257 -4.36 12.60 -1.94
CA LEU A 257 -5.53 12.03 -2.59
C LEU A 257 -6.74 11.99 -1.65
N ASN A 258 -6.53 11.63 -0.39
CA ASN A 258 -7.59 11.55 0.58
C ASN A 258 -8.17 12.93 0.92
N SER A 259 -7.34 13.99 1.01
CA SER A 259 -7.78 15.36 1.28
C SER A 259 -8.64 15.96 0.17
N ILE A 260 -8.50 15.47 -1.08
CA ILE A 260 -9.33 15.91 -2.21
C ILE A 260 -10.67 15.16 -2.26
N VAL A 261 -10.67 13.90 -1.85
CA VAL A 261 -11.85 13.04 -2.00
C VAL A 261 -12.90 13.32 -0.92
N LEU A 262 -12.47 13.55 0.31
CA LEU A 262 -13.35 13.76 1.45
C LEU A 262 -12.61 14.54 2.53
N GLU A 263 -13.34 15.35 3.33
CA GLU A 263 -12.81 15.83 4.61
C GLU A 263 -12.37 14.64 5.45
N ASN A 264 -11.13 14.66 5.93
CA ASN A 264 -10.53 13.50 6.58
C ASN A 264 -9.67 13.89 7.77
N THR A 265 -9.54 12.95 8.69
CA THR A 265 -8.71 13.06 9.89
C THR A 265 -7.34 12.39 9.73
N PHE A 266 -6.98 11.92 8.54
CA PHE A 266 -5.83 11.05 8.30
C PHE A 266 -4.54 11.58 8.95
N ILE A 267 -4.21 12.86 8.74
CA ILE A 267 -2.97 13.43 9.31
C ILE A 267 -3.06 13.58 10.83
N THR A 268 -4.24 13.94 11.36
CA THR A 268 -4.49 14.05 12.79
C THR A 268 -4.38 12.70 13.47
N ASP A 269 -4.99 11.68 12.89
CA ASP A 269 -4.95 10.30 13.39
C ASP A 269 -3.53 9.72 13.31
N PHE A 270 -2.78 10.03 12.25
CA PHE A 270 -1.38 9.63 12.12
C PHE A 270 -0.50 10.30 13.18
N LYS A 271 -0.65 11.62 13.43
CA LYS A 271 0.07 12.32 14.49
C LYS A 271 -0.28 11.76 15.88
N GLN A 272 -1.57 11.47 16.12
CA GLN A 272 -2.01 10.83 17.36
C GLN A 272 -1.42 9.42 17.54
N LEU A 273 -1.32 8.66 16.44
CA LEU A 273 -0.68 7.34 16.44
C LEU A 273 0.81 7.44 16.84
N LEU A 274 1.53 8.42 16.32
CA LEU A 274 2.94 8.67 16.71
C LEU A 274 3.07 9.04 18.20
N ILE A 275 2.16 9.88 18.72
CA ILE A 275 2.12 10.26 20.15
C ILE A 275 1.89 9.02 21.03
N SER A 276 1.03 8.12 20.60
CA SER A 276 0.70 6.88 21.33
C SER A 276 1.82 5.84 21.33
N HIS A 277 2.83 5.99 20.44
CA HIS A 277 3.96 5.08 20.28
C HIS A 277 5.31 5.84 20.29
N PRO A 278 5.71 6.44 21.41
CA PRO A 278 6.88 7.34 21.48
C PRO A 278 8.23 6.63 21.23
N SER A 279 8.28 5.30 21.34
CA SER A 279 9.46 4.51 21.00
C SER A 279 9.74 4.46 19.51
N VAL A 280 8.71 4.68 18.67
CA VAL A 280 8.80 4.61 17.21
C VAL A 280 9.54 5.82 16.65
N LYS A 281 10.63 5.56 15.96
CA LYS A 281 11.42 6.61 15.30
C LYS A 281 10.94 6.82 13.87
N THR A 282 10.50 8.02 13.53
CA THR A 282 9.99 8.38 12.19
C THR A 282 11.00 8.12 11.07
N ARG A 283 12.30 8.15 11.37
CA ARG A 283 13.36 7.72 10.44
C ARG A 283 13.17 6.29 9.89
N LEU A 284 12.54 5.39 10.68
CA LEU A 284 12.22 4.02 10.24
C LEU A 284 11.13 3.98 9.18
N LEU A 285 10.39 5.07 9.05
CA LEU A 285 9.34 5.29 8.06
C LEU A 285 9.86 6.08 6.86
N GLY A 286 11.11 6.56 6.93
CA GLY A 286 11.77 7.33 5.87
C GLY A 286 11.48 8.83 5.88
N PHE A 287 11.03 9.35 7.01
CA PHE A 287 10.75 10.79 7.16
C PHE A 287 12.04 11.63 7.12
N PRO A 288 12.02 12.81 6.47
CA PRO A 288 13.10 13.79 6.57
C PRO A 288 13.22 14.33 8.00
N ARG A 289 14.36 14.94 8.33
CA ARG A 289 14.62 15.36 9.73
C ARG A 289 13.63 16.41 10.23
N ASN A 290 13.19 17.31 9.36
CA ASN A 290 12.33 18.43 9.71
C ASN A 290 10.88 18.23 9.24
N TRP A 291 10.43 16.99 9.11
CA TRP A 291 9.11 16.67 8.59
C TRP A 291 7.94 17.33 9.37
N GLU A 292 8.14 17.61 10.66
CA GLU A 292 7.14 18.29 11.50
C GLU A 292 6.91 19.75 11.09
N GLN A 293 7.85 20.32 10.34
CA GLN A 293 7.75 21.69 9.78
C GLN A 293 7.18 21.68 8.35
N GLU A 294 6.99 20.50 7.78
CA GLU A 294 6.34 20.36 6.49
C GLU A 294 4.89 20.81 6.57
N PRO A 295 4.40 21.49 5.54
CA PRO A 295 3.08 22.10 5.55
C PRO A 295 1.91 21.11 5.36
N LEU A 296 2.13 19.80 5.53
CA LEU A 296 1.11 18.74 5.41
C LEU A 296 0.27 18.60 6.67
#